data_9bd71a2aff2d5fbf7c253b0649e87072
#
_entry.id   9bd71a2aff2d5fbf7c253b0649e87072
#
_cell.length_a   1.000
_cell.length_b   1.000
_cell.length_c   1.000
_cell.angle_alpha   90.00
_cell.angle_beta   90.00
_cell.angle_gamma   90.00
#
_symmetry.space_group_name_H-M   'P 1'
#
loop_
_entity.id
_entity.type
_entity.pdbx_description
1 polymer ?
#
loop_
_entity_poly.entity_id
_entity_poly.type
_entity_poly.pdbx_seq_one_letter_code
_entity_poly.pdbx_strand_id
1 'polypeptide(L)'
;IGAASLVRPQGAGGTVVVVAEPTLRPVQALVRWDPVGHAVRELADRAELGFPPVSRMAAVSGPPEALADFLAGAELPPDAAVLGPVPVREAGPGPSRRPGAAPTGEQWERVLVRVPPGSGAALAASLKAAQAARMARGARGSRDGAAEAVRIRVDPLDIG
;
A
#
# COMPACT_ATOMS: atom_id res chain seq x y z
N ILE A 1 -15.81 -13.06 0.82
CA ILE A 1 -15.98 -14.24 -0.07
C ILE A 1 -15.07 -15.38 0.40
N GLY A 2 -13.77 -15.17 0.62
CA GLY A 2 -12.85 -16.25 1.04
C GLY A 2 -13.31 -17.07 2.24
N ALA A 3 -13.81 -16.42 3.30
CA ALA A 3 -14.37 -17.14 4.46
C ALA A 3 -15.62 -17.94 4.11
N ALA A 4 -16.48 -17.41 3.23
CA ALA A 4 -17.70 -18.11 2.81
C ALA A 4 -17.40 -19.35 1.96
N SER A 5 -16.30 -19.36 1.20
CA SER A 5 -15.89 -20.53 0.39
C SER A 5 -15.38 -21.71 1.22
N LEU A 6 -15.07 -21.50 2.49
CA LEU A 6 -14.62 -22.56 3.42
C LEU A 6 -15.79 -23.27 4.14
N VAL A 7 -17.00 -22.77 4.00
CA VAL A 7 -18.19 -23.35 4.62
C VAL A 7 -18.78 -24.44 3.72
N ARG A 8 -19.38 -25.46 4.33
CA ARG A 8 -20.07 -26.51 3.58
C ARG A 8 -21.18 -25.92 2.71
N PRO A 9 -21.55 -26.56 1.60
CA PRO A 9 -22.69 -26.13 0.80
C PRO A 9 -23.99 -26.09 1.63
N GLN A 10 -24.90 -25.21 1.24
CA GLN A 10 -26.18 -25.05 1.94
C GLN A 10 -26.95 -26.40 2.12
N GLY A 11 -26.96 -27.27 1.10
CA GLY A 11 -27.55 -28.59 1.17
C GLY A 11 -26.91 -29.54 2.20
N ALA A 12 -25.73 -29.23 2.70
CA ALA A 12 -25.01 -29.91 3.78
C ALA A 12 -25.07 -29.14 5.11
N GLY A 13 -25.99 -28.17 5.24
CA GLY A 13 -26.20 -27.37 6.45
C GLY A 13 -25.19 -26.27 6.70
N GLY A 14 -24.42 -25.88 5.67
CA GLY A 14 -23.49 -24.75 5.80
C GLY A 14 -24.21 -23.41 5.95
N THR A 15 -23.78 -22.61 6.92
CA THR A 15 -24.34 -21.28 7.19
C THR A 15 -23.20 -20.28 7.39
N VAL A 16 -23.34 -19.11 6.79
CA VAL A 16 -22.45 -17.95 7.00
C VAL A 16 -23.28 -16.84 7.64
N VAL A 17 -22.82 -16.36 8.79
CA VAL A 17 -23.42 -15.21 9.46
C VAL A 17 -22.53 -14.01 9.27
N VAL A 18 -23.10 -12.93 8.73
CA VAL A 18 -22.39 -11.67 8.53
C VAL A 18 -23.00 -10.61 9.43
N VAL A 19 -22.19 -10.02 10.29
CA VAL A 19 -22.59 -8.90 11.15
C VAL A 19 -21.99 -7.63 10.56
N ALA A 20 -22.80 -6.89 9.83
CA ALA A 20 -22.40 -5.65 9.19
C ALA A 20 -23.63 -4.81 8.86
N GLU A 21 -23.42 -3.54 8.52
CA GLU A 21 -24.46 -2.65 8.00
C GLU A 21 -25.08 -3.25 6.73
N PRO A 22 -26.39 -3.54 6.70
CA PRO A 22 -27.02 -4.26 5.59
C PRO A 22 -27.04 -3.48 4.27
N THR A 23 -26.88 -2.16 4.31
CA THR A 23 -26.89 -1.29 3.12
C THR A 23 -25.55 -1.26 2.37
N LEU A 24 -24.49 -1.78 2.99
CA LEU A 24 -23.18 -1.84 2.35
C LEU A 24 -23.20 -2.68 1.07
N ARG A 25 -22.67 -2.11 -0.02
CA ARG A 25 -22.62 -2.78 -1.33
C ARG A 25 -22.01 -4.19 -1.29
N PRO A 26 -20.86 -4.43 -0.58
CA PRO A 26 -20.28 -5.75 -0.44
C PRO A 26 -21.22 -6.75 0.27
N VAL A 27 -21.95 -6.29 1.28
CA VAL A 27 -22.91 -7.12 2.02
C VAL A 27 -24.09 -7.51 1.13
N GLN A 28 -24.62 -6.57 0.38
CA GLN A 28 -25.68 -6.81 -0.58
C GLN A 28 -25.27 -7.79 -1.69
N ALA A 29 -24.04 -7.66 -2.18
CA ALA A 29 -23.49 -8.57 -3.19
C ALA A 29 -23.30 -9.99 -2.61
N LEU A 30 -22.87 -10.11 -1.35
CA LEU A 30 -22.72 -11.39 -0.68
C LEU A 30 -24.07 -12.09 -0.46
N VAL A 31 -25.08 -11.34 0.01
CA VAL A 31 -26.45 -11.88 0.23
C VAL A 31 -27.07 -12.38 -1.07
N ARG A 32 -26.86 -11.66 -2.17
CA ARG A 32 -27.36 -12.04 -3.49
C ARG A 32 -26.50 -13.05 -4.22
N TRP A 33 -25.36 -13.39 -3.65
CA TRP A 33 -24.32 -14.21 -4.27
C TRP A 33 -23.90 -13.70 -5.65
N ASP A 34 -23.73 -12.36 -5.76
CA ASP A 34 -23.30 -11.66 -6.96
C ASP A 34 -21.85 -11.09 -6.82
N PRO A 35 -20.83 -11.97 -6.71
CA PRO A 35 -19.45 -11.53 -6.62
C PRO A 35 -18.95 -10.88 -7.91
N VAL A 36 -19.46 -11.33 -9.06
CA VAL A 36 -19.03 -10.81 -10.35
C VAL A 36 -19.53 -9.39 -10.57
N GLY A 37 -20.82 -9.13 -10.36
CA GLY A 37 -21.36 -7.79 -10.46
C GLY A 37 -20.75 -6.82 -9.45
N HIS A 38 -20.42 -7.30 -8.25
CA HIS A 38 -19.67 -6.48 -7.28
C HIS A 38 -18.27 -6.14 -7.79
N ALA A 39 -17.51 -7.12 -8.30
CA ALA A 39 -16.17 -6.89 -8.82
C ALA A 39 -16.15 -5.93 -10.02
N VAL A 40 -17.15 -6.02 -10.90
CA VAL A 40 -17.29 -5.09 -12.04
C VAL A 40 -17.51 -3.66 -11.56
N ARG A 41 -18.41 -3.46 -10.59
CA ARG A 41 -18.65 -2.12 -10.01
C ARG A 41 -17.43 -1.56 -9.30
N GLU A 42 -16.78 -2.38 -8.46
CA GLU A 42 -15.53 -2.00 -7.79
C GLU A 42 -14.43 -1.61 -8.78
N LEU A 43 -14.31 -2.35 -9.88
CA LEU A 43 -13.34 -2.04 -10.91
C LEU A 43 -13.63 -0.71 -11.61
N ALA A 44 -14.90 -0.42 -11.88
CA ALA A 44 -15.30 0.85 -12.46
C ALA A 44 -15.00 2.03 -11.52
N ASP A 45 -15.39 1.93 -10.24
CA ASP A 45 -15.14 2.96 -9.24
C ASP A 45 -13.62 3.20 -9.08
N ARG A 46 -12.81 2.13 -9.09
CA ARG A 46 -11.34 2.23 -9.02
C ARG A 46 -10.73 2.82 -10.29
N ALA A 47 -11.32 2.55 -11.46
CA ALA A 47 -10.86 3.11 -12.72
C ALA A 47 -11.03 4.64 -12.76
N GLU A 48 -12.17 5.16 -12.27
CA GLU A 48 -12.41 6.60 -12.17
C GLU A 48 -11.38 7.31 -11.31
N LEU A 49 -10.95 6.67 -10.22
CA LEU A 49 -9.96 7.21 -9.28
C LEU A 49 -8.51 6.89 -9.68
N GLY A 50 -8.30 6.06 -10.70
CA GLY A 50 -6.99 5.58 -11.12
C GLY A 50 -6.32 4.70 -10.08
N PHE A 51 -7.07 3.92 -9.32
CA PHE A 51 -6.54 2.98 -8.31
C PHE A 51 -6.29 1.59 -8.91
N PRO A 52 -5.41 0.79 -8.24
CA PRO A 52 -5.23 -0.59 -8.64
C PRO A 52 -6.56 -1.38 -8.70
N PRO A 53 -6.74 -2.27 -9.68
CA PRO A 53 -5.73 -2.83 -10.59
C PRO A 53 -5.55 -2.07 -11.92
N VAL A 54 -6.28 -0.97 -12.17
CA VAL A 54 -6.17 -0.19 -13.43
C VAL A 54 -4.90 0.66 -13.50
N SER A 55 -4.21 0.81 -12.40
CA SER A 55 -2.87 1.40 -12.29
C SER A 55 -1.97 0.50 -11.44
N ARG A 56 -0.68 0.79 -11.45
CA ARG A 56 0.29 0.26 -10.49
C ARG A 56 0.68 1.36 -9.53
N MET A 57 0.84 1.00 -8.27
CA MET A 57 1.20 1.98 -7.23
C MET A 57 2.36 1.49 -6.39
N ALA A 58 3.14 2.45 -5.90
CA ALA A 58 4.09 2.21 -4.82
C ALA A 58 3.86 3.24 -3.72
N ALA A 59 3.84 2.79 -2.48
CA ALA A 59 3.87 3.65 -1.31
C ALA A 59 5.32 3.76 -0.81
N VAL A 60 5.80 4.98 -0.69
CA VAL A 60 7.11 5.31 -0.14
C VAL A 60 6.87 6.12 1.13
N SER A 61 7.37 5.65 2.25
CA SER A 61 7.19 6.31 3.55
C SER A 61 8.52 6.46 4.27
N GLY A 62 8.66 7.57 5.00
CA GLY A 62 9.85 7.86 5.78
C GLY A 62 9.76 9.20 6.50
N PRO A 63 10.79 9.55 7.29
CA PRO A 63 10.95 10.92 7.76
C PRO A 63 10.98 11.91 6.59
N PRO A 64 10.46 13.15 6.74
CA PRO A 64 10.28 14.09 5.63
C PRO A 64 11.54 14.33 4.80
N GLU A 65 12.67 14.58 5.44
CA GLU A 65 13.95 14.83 4.75
C GLU A 65 14.44 13.59 3.99
N ALA A 66 14.35 12.43 4.63
CA ALA A 66 14.77 11.16 4.03
C ALA A 66 13.89 10.78 2.83
N LEU A 67 12.60 11.09 2.90
CA LEU A 67 11.63 10.86 1.83
C LEU A 67 11.91 11.81 0.64
N ALA A 68 12.17 13.09 0.91
CA ALA A 68 12.50 14.07 -0.11
C ALA A 68 13.80 13.69 -0.83
N ASP A 69 14.86 13.36 -0.10
CA ASP A 69 16.15 12.91 -0.67
C ASP A 69 16.00 11.64 -1.51
N PHE A 70 15.17 10.70 -1.02
CA PHE A 70 14.91 9.48 -1.77
C PHE A 70 14.23 9.76 -3.12
N LEU A 71 13.19 10.60 -3.12
CA LEU A 71 12.44 10.95 -4.32
C LEU A 71 13.28 11.76 -5.30
N ALA A 72 14.13 12.66 -4.80
CA ALA A 72 15.05 13.43 -5.64
C ALA A 72 16.10 12.54 -6.34
N GLY A 73 16.47 11.42 -5.71
CA GLY A 73 17.42 10.45 -6.28
C GLY A 73 16.75 9.34 -7.10
N ALA A 74 15.42 9.30 -7.18
CA ALA A 74 14.70 8.29 -7.92
C ALA A 74 14.40 8.76 -9.36
N GLU A 75 14.89 8.04 -10.35
CA GLU A 75 14.54 8.27 -11.76
C GLU A 75 13.18 7.62 -12.06
N LEU A 76 12.11 8.31 -11.69
CA LEU A 76 10.75 7.81 -11.90
C LEU A 76 10.39 7.75 -13.39
N PRO A 77 9.55 6.79 -13.82
CA PRO A 77 9.02 6.77 -15.18
C PRO A 77 8.36 8.11 -15.56
N PRO A 78 8.42 8.55 -16.84
CA PRO A 78 7.90 9.85 -17.27
C PRO A 78 6.38 9.98 -17.14
N ASP A 79 5.67 8.86 -17.06
CA ASP A 79 4.23 8.76 -16.85
C ASP A 79 3.85 8.56 -15.38
N ALA A 80 4.81 8.69 -14.46
CA ALA A 80 4.55 8.58 -13.03
C ALA A 80 3.87 9.83 -12.47
N ALA A 81 2.78 9.61 -11.73
CA ALA A 81 2.13 10.63 -10.92
C ALA A 81 2.52 10.44 -9.45
N VAL A 82 3.03 11.51 -8.82
CA VAL A 82 3.42 11.54 -7.41
C VAL A 82 2.31 12.23 -6.63
N LEU A 83 1.75 11.54 -5.63
CA LEU A 83 0.64 11.99 -4.80
C LEU A 83 1.09 12.11 -3.35
N GLY A 84 0.85 13.22 -2.72
CA GLY A 84 1.33 13.56 -1.38
C GLY A 84 2.45 14.59 -1.39
N PRO A 85 3.27 14.72 -0.32
CA PRO A 85 3.27 13.85 0.87
C PRO A 85 2.06 14.05 1.79
N VAL A 86 1.73 13.01 2.54
CA VAL A 86 0.73 13.07 3.60
C VAL A 86 1.33 12.54 4.91
N PRO A 87 1.04 13.16 6.07
CA PRO A 87 1.50 12.65 7.34
C PRO A 87 0.86 11.29 7.63
N VAL A 88 1.66 10.33 8.08
CA VAL A 88 1.19 8.99 8.45
C VAL A 88 1.69 8.61 9.83
N ARG A 89 0.83 7.98 10.61
CA ARG A 89 1.26 7.34 11.86
C ARG A 89 1.78 5.95 11.52
N GLU A 90 3.05 5.85 11.20
CA GLU A 90 3.63 4.52 11.05
C GLU A 90 3.83 3.87 12.42
N ALA A 91 3.24 2.70 12.58
CA ALA A 91 3.69 1.80 13.63
C ALA A 91 5.14 1.40 13.31
N GLY A 92 6.03 1.59 14.26
CA GLY A 92 7.46 1.29 14.13
C GLY A 92 7.76 -0.11 13.56
N PRO A 93 9.01 -0.43 13.23
CA PRO A 93 9.39 -1.63 12.50
C PRO A 93 9.04 -2.92 13.27
N GLY A 94 8.16 -3.71 12.66
CA GLY A 94 8.03 -5.13 12.93
C GLY A 94 7.18 -5.57 14.14
N PRO A 95 6.97 -6.89 14.28
CA PRO A 95 6.12 -7.53 15.29
C PRO A 95 6.67 -7.46 16.73
N SER A 96 7.74 -6.71 16.99
CA SER A 96 8.42 -6.62 18.29
C SER A 96 8.13 -5.32 19.05
N ARG A 97 6.97 -4.71 18.87
CA ARG A 97 6.59 -3.61 19.76
C ARG A 97 6.32 -4.17 21.15
N ARG A 98 7.24 -3.92 22.07
CA ARG A 98 6.98 -4.17 23.50
C ARG A 98 5.72 -3.40 23.90
N PRO A 99 4.73 -4.05 24.54
CA PRO A 99 3.59 -3.33 25.08
C PRO A 99 4.12 -2.23 26.03
N GLY A 100 3.77 -0.96 25.76
CA GLY A 100 4.18 0.17 26.60
C GLY A 100 5.29 1.06 26.04
N ALA A 101 5.90 0.78 24.88
CA ALA A 101 6.78 1.72 24.23
C ALA A 101 5.97 2.89 23.69
N ALA A 102 6.24 4.11 24.20
CA ALA A 102 5.69 5.35 23.66
C ALA A 102 6.03 5.46 22.17
N PRO A 103 5.13 6.04 21.33
CA PRO A 103 5.49 6.36 19.96
C PRO A 103 6.69 7.31 20.02
N THR A 104 7.83 6.91 19.49
CA THR A 104 8.89 7.85 19.14
C THR A 104 8.25 8.85 18.20
N GLY A 105 8.27 10.14 18.58
CA GLY A 105 7.52 11.19 17.89
C GLY A 105 8.08 11.60 16.53
N GLU A 106 8.71 10.71 15.81
CA GLU A 106 9.14 10.93 14.44
C GLU A 106 7.91 11.03 13.55
N GLN A 107 7.70 12.21 13.00
CA GLN A 107 6.68 12.43 11.96
C GLN A 107 7.14 11.68 10.71
N TRP A 108 6.35 10.72 10.31
CA TRP A 108 6.52 10.04 9.04
C TRP A 108 5.56 10.61 8.01
N GLU A 109 6.03 10.67 6.79
CA GLU A 109 5.22 11.04 5.64
C GLU A 109 5.16 9.88 4.65
N ARG A 110 4.11 9.86 3.88
CA ARG A 110 3.92 8.90 2.79
C ARG A 110 3.66 9.63 1.48
N VAL A 111 4.30 9.15 0.45
CA VAL A 111 4.04 9.49 -0.93
C VAL A 111 3.56 8.25 -1.67
N LEU A 112 2.54 8.40 -2.49
CA LEU A 112 2.12 7.36 -3.43
C LEU A 112 2.63 7.72 -4.82
N VAL A 113 3.33 6.80 -5.45
CA VAL A 113 3.75 6.91 -6.86
C VAL A 113 2.88 5.99 -7.68
N ARG A 114 2.14 6.57 -8.62
CA ARG A 114 1.21 5.87 -9.49
C ARG A 114 1.69 5.89 -10.92
N VAL A 115 1.59 4.75 -11.62
CA VAL A 115 1.92 4.61 -13.04
C VAL A 115 0.85 3.78 -13.76
N PRO A 116 0.72 3.89 -15.08
CA PRO A 116 -0.05 2.94 -15.88
C PRO A 116 0.44 1.49 -15.69
N PRO A 117 -0.41 0.48 -15.93
CA PRO A 117 -0.06 -0.92 -15.69
C PRO A 117 1.21 -1.37 -16.42
N GLY A 118 1.44 -0.86 -17.64
CA GLY A 118 2.62 -1.18 -18.45
C GLY A 118 3.94 -0.68 -17.87
N SER A 119 3.91 0.37 -17.04
CA SER A 119 5.11 1.00 -16.46
C SER A 119 5.44 0.45 -15.05
N GLY A 120 4.69 -0.52 -14.55
CA GLY A 120 4.88 -1.05 -13.20
C GLY A 120 6.27 -1.66 -12.96
N ALA A 121 6.81 -2.38 -13.94
CA ALA A 121 8.16 -2.95 -13.86
C ALA A 121 9.24 -1.85 -13.84
N ALA A 122 9.09 -0.81 -14.65
CA ALA A 122 9.99 0.34 -14.66
C ALA A 122 9.97 1.10 -13.33
N LEU A 123 8.77 1.31 -12.74
CA LEU A 123 8.64 1.90 -11.41
C LEU A 123 9.38 1.07 -10.35
N ALA A 124 9.17 -0.24 -10.33
CA ALA A 124 9.82 -1.12 -9.37
C ALA A 124 11.35 -1.11 -9.52
N ALA A 125 11.86 -1.10 -10.74
CA ALA A 125 13.29 -1.02 -11.03
C ALA A 125 13.88 0.32 -10.56
N SER A 126 13.22 1.44 -10.85
CA SER A 126 13.62 2.79 -10.43
C SER A 126 13.72 2.89 -8.91
N LEU A 127 12.67 2.49 -8.18
CA LEU A 127 12.65 2.53 -6.72
C LEU A 127 13.71 1.63 -6.10
N LYS A 128 13.96 0.45 -6.68
CA LYS A 128 15.03 -0.46 -6.26
C LYS A 128 16.41 0.17 -6.47
N ALA A 129 16.64 0.80 -7.62
CA ALA A 129 17.92 1.48 -7.92
C ALA A 129 18.16 2.66 -6.97
N ALA A 130 17.14 3.49 -6.71
CA ALA A 130 17.22 4.59 -5.75
C ALA A 130 17.55 4.10 -4.33
N GLN A 131 16.92 2.99 -3.90
CA GLN A 131 17.20 2.38 -2.59
C GLN A 131 18.64 1.85 -2.51
N ALA A 132 19.12 1.17 -3.55
CA ALA A 132 20.49 0.68 -3.61
C ALA A 132 21.52 1.82 -3.58
N ALA A 133 21.30 2.89 -4.35
CA ALA A 133 22.15 4.09 -4.35
C ALA A 133 22.18 4.77 -2.97
N ARG A 134 21.03 4.85 -2.29
CA ARG A 134 20.94 5.39 -0.93
C ARG A 134 21.72 4.54 0.07
N MET A 135 21.57 3.23 0.04
CA MET A 135 22.33 2.33 0.91
C MET A 135 23.83 2.44 0.68
N ALA A 136 24.25 2.54 -0.59
CA ALA A 136 25.67 2.71 -0.93
C ALA A 136 26.26 4.05 -0.43
N ARG A 137 25.47 5.12 -0.42
CA ARG A 137 25.88 6.43 0.16
C ARG A 137 25.97 6.35 1.68
N GLY A 138 24.97 5.74 2.35
CA GLY A 138 24.95 5.56 3.80
C GLY A 138 26.15 4.74 4.31
N ALA A 139 26.52 3.68 3.58
CA ALA A 139 27.67 2.84 3.95
C ALA A 139 29.02 3.59 3.85
N ARG A 140 29.12 4.65 3.07
CA ARG A 140 30.33 5.45 2.89
C ARG A 140 30.44 6.65 3.85
N GLY A 141 29.30 7.13 4.38
CA GLY A 141 29.22 8.43 5.07
C GLY A 141 29.03 8.39 6.58
N SER A 142 28.76 7.25 7.19
CA SER A 142 28.34 7.25 8.59
C SER A 142 29.07 6.23 9.47
N ARG A 143 29.83 6.77 10.44
CA ARG A 143 30.16 6.06 11.68
C ARG A 143 29.07 6.21 12.74
N ASP A 144 28.10 7.13 12.57
CA ASP A 144 27.12 7.47 13.61
C ASP A 144 25.68 7.72 13.14
N GLY A 145 25.34 7.54 11.87
CA GLY A 145 23.97 7.75 11.39
C GLY A 145 23.41 6.48 10.75
N ALA A 146 22.53 5.77 11.45
CA ALA A 146 21.60 4.88 10.78
C ALA A 146 20.88 5.72 9.70
N ALA A 147 21.10 5.43 8.42
CA ALA A 147 20.39 6.11 7.35
C ALA A 147 18.89 5.96 7.64
N GLU A 148 18.22 7.10 7.89
CA GLU A 148 16.80 7.12 8.25
C GLU A 148 16.00 6.20 7.31
N ALA A 149 15.23 5.30 7.88
CA ALA A 149 14.62 4.22 7.12
C ALA A 149 13.53 4.74 6.17
N VAL A 150 13.74 4.62 4.86
CA VAL A 150 12.68 4.77 3.86
C VAL A 150 12.09 3.40 3.56
N ARG A 151 10.78 3.30 3.66
CA ARG A 151 10.02 2.08 3.38
C ARG A 151 9.34 2.17 2.04
N ILE A 152 9.46 1.13 1.27
CA ILE A 152 8.83 1.01 -0.05
C ILE A 152 7.91 -0.20 -0.04
N ARG A 153 6.66 0.00 -0.44
CA ARG A 153 5.69 -1.06 -0.67
C ARG A 153 5.16 -0.93 -2.08
N VAL A 154 5.38 -1.93 -2.90
CA VAL A 154 4.83 -2.00 -4.25
C VAL A 154 3.46 -2.68 -4.19
N ASP A 155 2.49 -2.14 -4.92
CA ASP A 155 1.08 -2.57 -4.93
C ASP A 155 0.51 -2.76 -3.51
N PRO A 156 0.54 -1.73 -2.65
CA PRO A 156 0.05 -1.83 -1.28
C PRO A 156 -1.44 -2.17 -1.27
N LEU A 157 -1.84 -3.11 -0.40
CA LEU A 157 -3.25 -3.48 -0.21
C LEU A 157 -4.03 -2.40 0.53
N ASP A 158 -3.32 -1.61 1.33
CA ASP A 158 -3.85 -0.52 2.13
C ASP A 158 -3.09 0.76 1.77
N ILE A 159 -3.82 1.73 1.28
CA ILE A 159 -3.30 3.03 0.82
C ILE A 159 -3.77 4.20 1.68
N GLY A 160 -4.60 3.95 2.70
CA GLY A 160 -5.12 4.94 3.63
C GLY A 160 -4.82 4.66 5.07
#